data_85ee5735a2a0e5af840b93c2156ff5d7
#
_entry.id   85ee5735a2a0e5af840b93c2156ff5d7
#
_cell.length_a   1.000
_cell.length_b   1.000
_cell.length_c   1.000
_cell.angle_alpha   90.00
_cell.angle_beta   90.00
_cell.angle_gamma   90.00
#
_symmetry.space_group_name_H-M   'P 1'
#
loop_
_entity.id
_entity.type
_entity.pdbx_description
1 polymer ?
#
loop_
_entity_poly.entity_id
_entity_poly.type
_entity_poly.pdbx_seq_one_letter_code
_entity_poly.pdbx_strand_id
1 'polypeptide(L)'
;MSKKALKLGAASILALGAGAAVVSKKNKRDEQRKVTKDIQKRAHEEFRNTERGKYTKNCKGIYYSNGNYEAFARPEKPEGVDDKSAYIVGSGLGALAAACFLVRDGQMKGENIHILEAMDIAGGACDGINDPTRGYVMRGGREMENHFECLWDLFRSIPSIETPGVSVLDEYYWLNKHDPNYSLCRATVNRGEDAHTDGKFNLSQKGCMEIMKLFFTKDEDLYDKTIEDFFDEEVFDSDFWLYWRTMFAFENWHSALEMKLYIQRFIHHIGGLPDFSALKFTKYNQYESLILPMQKYLEDAGVEFRFNTRVDNVIFDFRNGKKIAKTIECTVKGETKSIDLTENDLVFVTNGSCTEGTIYGDHTHAPCLLYTSPSPRDS
;
A
#
# COMPACT_ATOMS: atom_id res chain seq x y z
N MET A 1 7.44 -8.53 -17.27
CA MET A 1 7.10 -9.74 -16.47
C MET A 1 7.71 -10.98 -17.11
N SER A 2 8.44 -11.81 -16.38
CA SER A 2 9.07 -13.01 -16.95
C SER A 2 8.01 -14.09 -17.21
N LYS A 3 8.21 -14.89 -18.27
CA LYS A 3 7.34 -16.05 -18.61
C LYS A 3 7.17 -17.06 -17.45
N LYS A 4 8.01 -16.98 -16.41
CA LYS A 4 7.94 -17.79 -15.19
C LYS A 4 6.85 -17.32 -14.22
N ALA A 5 6.64 -16.00 -14.08
CA ALA A 5 5.56 -15.45 -13.25
C ALA A 5 4.19 -15.75 -13.85
N LEU A 6 4.08 -15.72 -15.18
CA LEU A 6 2.83 -16.08 -15.89
C LEU A 6 2.42 -17.54 -15.68
N LYS A 7 3.39 -18.47 -15.62
CA LYS A 7 3.11 -19.90 -15.38
C LYS A 7 2.67 -20.20 -13.94
N LEU A 8 3.17 -19.44 -12.95
CA LEU A 8 2.73 -19.58 -11.56
C LEU A 8 1.30 -19.03 -11.35
N GLY A 9 0.97 -17.91 -11.98
CA GLY A 9 -0.36 -17.34 -11.91
C GLY A 9 -1.45 -18.25 -12.50
N ALA A 10 -1.21 -18.79 -13.68
CA ALA A 10 -2.11 -19.74 -14.33
C ALA A 10 -2.33 -21.02 -13.50
N ALA A 11 -1.27 -21.50 -12.82
CA ALA A 11 -1.37 -22.68 -11.94
C ALA A 11 -2.24 -22.39 -10.69
N SER A 12 -2.25 -21.15 -10.19
CA SER A 12 -3.07 -20.77 -9.03
C SER A 12 -4.56 -20.66 -9.38
N ILE A 13 -4.89 -20.14 -10.57
CA ILE A 13 -6.28 -20.06 -11.06
C ILE A 13 -6.84 -21.45 -11.41
N LEU A 14 -6.02 -22.32 -12.00
CA LEU A 14 -6.42 -23.72 -12.26
C LEU A 14 -6.64 -24.52 -10.96
N ALA A 15 -6.03 -24.13 -9.85
CA ALA A 15 -6.26 -24.77 -8.55
C ALA A 15 -7.64 -24.42 -7.94
N LEU A 16 -8.28 -23.35 -8.39
CA LEU A 16 -9.64 -22.98 -7.98
C LEU A 16 -10.72 -23.95 -8.52
N GLY A 17 -10.45 -24.61 -9.65
CA GLY A 17 -11.39 -25.55 -10.28
C GLY A 17 -11.21 -27.03 -9.95
N ALA A 18 -10.17 -27.42 -9.20
CA ALA A 18 -9.82 -28.82 -9.02
C ALA A 18 -9.90 -29.30 -7.55
N GLY A 19 -11.13 -29.46 -7.05
CA GLY A 19 -11.41 -30.01 -5.72
C GLY A 19 -11.06 -31.47 -5.48
N ALA A 20 -10.39 -32.16 -6.41
CA ALA A 20 -10.16 -33.62 -6.34
C ALA A 20 -8.69 -34.07 -6.22
N ALA A 21 -7.72 -33.15 -6.16
CA ALA A 21 -6.29 -33.53 -6.16
C ALA A 21 -5.54 -33.19 -4.86
N VAL A 22 -6.23 -33.18 -3.73
CA VAL A 22 -5.74 -32.60 -2.45
C VAL A 22 -4.61 -33.43 -1.81
N VAL A 23 -4.57 -34.73 -1.96
CA VAL A 23 -3.62 -35.60 -1.23
C VAL A 23 -2.23 -35.66 -1.87
N SER A 24 -2.13 -35.66 -3.19
CA SER A 24 -0.84 -35.63 -3.92
C SER A 24 -0.15 -34.25 -3.82
N LYS A 25 -0.91 -33.18 -3.61
CA LYS A 25 -0.40 -31.81 -3.50
C LYS A 25 0.22 -31.50 -2.13
N LYS A 26 -0.19 -32.17 -1.05
CA LYS A 26 0.38 -31.93 0.29
C LYS A 26 1.88 -32.23 0.31
N ASN A 27 2.30 -33.35 -0.25
CA ASN A 27 3.71 -33.74 -0.31
C ASN A 27 4.54 -32.79 -1.19
N LYS A 28 4.03 -32.36 -2.37
CA LYS A 28 4.71 -31.36 -3.21
C LYS A 28 4.79 -29.99 -2.54
N ARG A 29 3.77 -29.60 -1.79
CA ARG A 29 3.73 -28.33 -1.05
C ARG A 29 4.71 -28.33 0.13
N ASP A 30 4.86 -29.46 0.80
CA ASP A 30 5.81 -29.63 1.90
C ASP A 30 7.26 -29.70 1.38
N GLU A 31 7.48 -30.30 0.23
CA GLU A 31 8.77 -30.30 -0.45
C GLU A 31 9.16 -28.91 -0.96
N GLN A 32 8.22 -28.18 -1.57
CA GLN A 32 8.43 -26.79 -1.96
C GLN A 32 8.70 -25.87 -0.75
N ARG A 33 8.00 -26.07 0.36
CA ARG A 33 8.26 -25.36 1.61
C ARG A 33 9.65 -25.65 2.18
N LYS A 34 10.10 -26.89 2.08
CA LYS A 34 11.43 -27.30 2.52
C LYS A 34 12.50 -26.64 1.65
N VAL A 35 12.36 -26.71 0.32
CA VAL A 35 13.27 -26.05 -0.63
C VAL A 35 13.29 -24.51 -0.42
N THR A 36 12.14 -23.88 -0.19
CA THR A 36 12.06 -22.44 0.09
C THR A 36 12.77 -22.11 1.40
N LYS A 37 12.59 -22.91 2.44
CA LYS A 37 13.28 -22.72 3.73
C LYS A 37 14.80 -22.87 3.60
N ASP A 38 15.26 -23.83 2.80
CA ASP A 38 16.69 -24.05 2.56
C ASP A 38 17.31 -22.90 1.76
N ILE A 39 16.59 -22.37 0.75
CA ILE A 39 17.02 -21.19 0.00
C ILE A 39 17.07 -19.96 0.91
N GLN A 40 16.05 -19.75 1.71
CA GLN A 40 16.00 -18.64 2.67
C GLN A 40 17.13 -18.75 3.71
N LYS A 41 17.42 -19.96 4.19
CA LYS A 41 18.51 -20.20 5.13
C LYS A 41 19.87 -19.88 4.52
N ARG A 42 20.14 -20.31 3.28
CA ARG A 42 21.39 -20.00 2.56
C ARG A 42 21.54 -18.50 2.31
N ALA A 43 20.51 -17.86 1.77
CA ALA A 43 20.52 -16.42 1.54
C ALA A 43 20.77 -15.65 2.85
N HIS A 44 20.21 -16.12 3.95
CA HIS A 44 20.43 -15.54 5.26
C HIS A 44 21.87 -15.75 5.78
N GLU A 45 22.45 -16.93 5.57
CA GLU A 45 23.84 -17.21 5.93
C GLU A 45 24.81 -16.38 5.08
N GLU A 46 24.55 -16.24 3.78
CA GLU A 46 25.34 -15.39 2.89
C GLU A 46 25.31 -13.93 3.31
N PHE A 47 24.13 -13.41 3.65
CA PHE A 47 23.99 -12.03 4.12
C PHE A 47 24.68 -11.77 5.46
N ARG A 48 24.57 -12.69 6.42
CA ARG A 48 25.27 -12.55 7.72
C ARG A 48 26.77 -12.35 7.57
N ASN A 49 27.32 -12.86 6.49
CA ASN A 49 28.73 -12.74 6.19
C ASN A 49 29.10 -11.45 5.48
N THR A 50 28.11 -10.64 5.05
CA THR A 50 28.37 -9.30 4.50
C THR A 50 28.70 -8.31 5.62
N GLU A 51 29.40 -7.24 5.29
CA GLU A 51 29.69 -6.15 6.25
C GLU A 51 28.39 -5.61 6.88
N ARG A 52 27.33 -5.50 6.09
CA ARG A 52 26.01 -5.04 6.53
C ARG A 52 25.32 -6.05 7.45
N GLY A 53 25.42 -7.35 7.19
CA GLY A 53 24.90 -8.40 8.07
C GLY A 53 25.52 -8.40 9.45
N LYS A 54 26.74 -7.85 9.58
CA LYS A 54 27.40 -7.66 10.86
C LYS A 54 26.79 -6.51 11.68
N TYR A 55 26.21 -5.50 11.03
CA TYR A 55 25.52 -4.38 11.69
C TYR A 55 24.09 -4.72 12.12
N THR A 56 23.46 -5.67 11.47
CA THR A 56 22.08 -6.09 11.78
C THR A 56 22.06 -7.32 12.67
N LYS A 57 22.69 -7.28 13.82
CA LYS A 57 22.82 -8.42 14.75
C LYS A 57 21.49 -9.11 15.11
N ASN A 58 20.38 -8.43 14.99
CA ASN A 58 19.06 -8.92 15.36
C ASN A 58 18.10 -9.12 14.16
N CYS A 59 18.49 -8.71 12.96
CA CYS A 59 17.66 -8.85 11.79
C CYS A 59 17.71 -10.30 11.29
N LYS A 60 16.69 -11.09 11.58
CA LYS A 60 16.62 -12.51 11.21
C LYS A 60 16.06 -12.73 9.80
N GLY A 61 16.46 -11.87 8.87
CA GLY A 61 16.44 -12.21 7.46
C GLY A 61 15.10 -12.26 6.76
N ILE A 62 14.45 -11.10 6.64
CA ILE A 62 13.51 -10.90 5.54
C ILE A 62 14.15 -9.93 4.56
N TYR A 63 14.21 -10.39 3.32
CA TYR A 63 14.65 -9.56 2.22
C TYR A 63 13.50 -9.45 1.24
N TYR A 64 12.72 -8.40 1.38
CA TYR A 64 11.85 -7.93 0.34
C TYR A 64 12.53 -6.74 -0.30
N SER A 65 12.98 -6.88 -1.52
CA SER A 65 13.49 -5.74 -2.26
C SER A 65 13.19 -5.94 -3.73
N ASN A 66 12.13 -5.27 -4.19
CA ASN A 66 11.99 -4.87 -5.57
C ASN A 66 12.37 -3.41 -5.77
N GLY A 67 12.84 -2.74 -4.72
CA GLY A 67 13.39 -1.41 -4.76
C GLY A 67 14.79 -1.40 -5.39
N ASN A 68 15.37 -0.22 -5.52
CA ASN A 68 16.75 -0.09 -5.95
C ASN A 68 17.68 -0.52 -4.82
N TYR A 69 17.99 -1.82 -4.78
CA TYR A 69 18.83 -2.42 -3.75
C TYR A 69 20.22 -1.78 -3.70
N GLU A 70 20.79 -1.40 -4.82
CA GLU A 70 22.10 -0.73 -4.86
C GLU A 70 22.04 0.65 -4.20
N ALA A 71 20.99 1.42 -4.48
CA ALA A 71 20.79 2.70 -3.81
C ALA A 71 20.64 2.55 -2.29
N PHE A 72 19.95 1.50 -1.85
CA PHE A 72 19.82 1.19 -0.44
C PHE A 72 21.12 0.64 0.20
N ALA A 73 21.79 -0.29 -0.49
CA ALA A 73 22.97 -0.98 0.04
C ALA A 73 24.23 -0.13 -0.02
N ARG A 74 24.36 0.69 -1.06
CA ARG A 74 25.51 1.54 -1.38
C ARG A 74 25.02 2.86 -1.96
N PRO A 75 24.33 3.67 -1.17
CA PRO A 75 23.80 4.92 -1.68
C PRO A 75 24.98 5.84 -2.07
N GLU A 76 24.98 6.29 -3.31
CA GLU A 76 25.89 7.31 -3.80
C GLU A 76 25.19 8.66 -3.72
N LYS A 77 25.83 9.63 -3.08
CA LYS A 77 25.28 10.97 -2.97
C LYS A 77 25.21 11.63 -4.35
N PRO A 78 24.03 12.02 -4.85
CA PRO A 78 23.93 12.68 -6.14
C PRO A 78 24.67 14.02 -6.15
N GLU A 79 25.33 14.33 -7.25
CA GLU A 79 25.99 15.62 -7.45
C GLU A 79 24.98 16.77 -7.34
N GLY A 80 25.34 17.82 -6.62
CA GLY A 80 24.51 19.01 -6.44
C GLY A 80 23.26 18.81 -5.57
N VAL A 81 23.12 17.69 -4.86
CA VAL A 81 21.96 17.46 -3.98
C VAL A 81 21.89 18.43 -2.82
N ASP A 82 23.05 18.91 -2.33
CA ASP A 82 23.12 19.88 -1.23
C ASP A 82 22.62 21.28 -1.62
N ASP A 83 22.58 21.57 -2.93
CA ASP A 83 22.08 22.85 -3.47
C ASP A 83 20.59 22.80 -3.79
N LYS A 84 19.92 21.70 -3.49
CA LYS A 84 18.51 21.46 -3.75
C LYS A 84 17.70 21.52 -2.47
N SER A 85 16.47 22.06 -2.59
CA SER A 85 15.42 21.86 -1.59
C SER A 85 14.27 21.04 -2.15
N ALA A 86 13.58 20.34 -1.30
CA ALA A 86 12.40 19.55 -1.66
C ALA A 86 11.19 20.04 -0.87
N TYR A 87 10.11 20.37 -1.60
CA TYR A 87 8.83 20.75 -1.04
C TYR A 87 7.82 19.64 -1.35
N ILE A 88 7.24 19.06 -0.31
CA ILE A 88 6.33 17.91 -0.42
C ILE A 88 4.96 18.37 0.06
N VAL A 89 3.98 18.31 -0.84
CA VAL A 89 2.60 18.71 -0.58
C VAL A 89 1.82 17.52 -0.04
N GLY A 90 1.37 17.64 1.21
CA GLY A 90 0.75 16.57 1.98
C GLY A 90 1.75 15.79 2.82
N SER A 91 1.24 15.04 3.79
CA SER A 91 2.02 14.18 4.69
C SER A 91 1.46 12.77 4.80
N GLY A 92 0.77 12.30 3.77
CA GLY A 92 0.32 10.92 3.67
C GLY A 92 1.49 9.96 3.47
N LEU A 93 1.19 8.66 3.45
CA LEU A 93 2.21 7.60 3.33
C LEU A 93 3.16 7.80 2.13
N GLY A 94 2.62 8.22 0.98
CA GLY A 94 3.42 8.50 -0.22
C GLY A 94 4.37 9.69 -0.05
N ALA A 95 3.91 10.76 0.60
CA ALA A 95 4.71 11.95 0.89
C ALA A 95 5.85 11.63 1.86
N LEU A 96 5.52 10.96 2.97
CA LEU A 96 6.51 10.54 3.96
C LEU A 96 7.54 9.57 3.38
N ALA A 97 7.08 8.64 2.52
CA ALA A 97 7.99 7.73 1.81
C ALA A 97 8.95 8.51 0.89
N ALA A 98 8.45 9.50 0.13
CA ALA A 98 9.30 10.33 -0.71
C ALA A 98 10.37 11.06 0.12
N ALA A 99 9.99 11.66 1.25
CA ALA A 99 10.93 12.30 2.16
C ALA A 99 11.98 11.31 2.71
N CYS A 100 11.55 10.12 3.13
CA CYS A 100 12.45 9.10 3.63
C CYS A 100 13.46 8.63 2.55
N PHE A 101 13.02 8.47 1.29
CA PHE A 101 13.92 8.13 0.19
C PHE A 101 14.87 9.27 -0.16
N LEU A 102 14.44 10.54 -0.07
CA LEU A 102 15.34 11.68 -0.24
C LEU A 102 16.43 11.70 0.82
N VAL A 103 16.09 11.43 2.10
CA VAL A 103 17.07 11.34 3.18
C VAL A 103 17.97 10.12 3.01
N ARG A 104 17.39 8.93 2.82
CA ARG A 104 18.13 7.66 2.86
C ARG A 104 18.95 7.43 1.60
N ASP A 105 18.31 7.55 0.44
CA ASP A 105 18.90 7.18 -0.85
C ASP A 105 19.46 8.40 -1.57
N GLY A 106 18.74 9.51 -1.58
CA GLY A 106 19.18 10.79 -2.13
C GLY A 106 20.25 11.49 -1.31
N GLN A 107 20.42 11.10 -0.02
CA GLN A 107 21.35 11.74 0.90
C GLN A 107 21.21 13.27 0.96
N MET A 108 19.96 13.74 0.74
CA MET A 108 19.60 15.14 0.89
C MET A 108 19.59 15.47 2.38
N LYS A 109 20.08 16.65 2.74
CA LYS A 109 20.02 17.13 4.11
C LYS A 109 18.55 17.33 4.52
N GLY A 110 18.19 16.88 5.72
CA GLY A 110 16.81 17.01 6.20
C GLY A 110 16.33 18.46 6.25
N GLU A 111 17.20 19.39 6.64
CA GLU A 111 16.92 20.85 6.67
C GLU A 111 16.47 21.42 5.33
N ASN A 112 16.78 20.73 4.22
CA ASN A 112 16.38 21.11 2.86
C ASN A 112 15.06 20.42 2.43
N ILE A 113 14.43 19.64 3.28
CA ILE A 113 13.19 18.91 2.97
C ILE A 113 12.06 19.51 3.81
N HIS A 114 11.02 20.02 3.14
CA HIS A 114 9.89 20.69 3.74
C HIS A 114 8.59 19.96 3.40
N ILE A 115 7.89 19.46 4.40
CA ILE A 115 6.59 18.81 4.26
C ILE A 115 5.52 19.81 4.62
N LEU A 116 4.62 20.10 3.66
CA LEU A 116 3.53 21.08 3.79
C LEU A 116 2.23 20.31 4.01
N GLU A 117 1.71 20.33 5.24
CA GLU A 117 0.51 19.61 5.62
C GLU A 117 -0.61 20.57 6.05
N ALA A 118 -1.79 20.38 5.47
CA ALA A 118 -2.95 21.22 5.75
C ALA A 118 -3.51 21.02 7.16
N MET A 119 -3.35 19.84 7.72
CA MET A 119 -3.82 19.48 9.06
C MET A 119 -2.72 19.71 10.11
N ASP A 120 -3.07 19.49 11.35
CA ASP A 120 -2.14 19.51 12.50
C ASP A 120 -1.52 18.14 12.80
N ILE A 121 -1.81 17.15 11.97
CA ILE A 121 -1.37 15.76 12.10
C ILE A 121 -0.89 15.21 10.77
N ALA A 122 0.18 14.43 10.79
CA ALA A 122 0.67 13.71 9.62
C ALA A 122 -0.11 12.40 9.38
N GLY A 123 0.03 11.84 8.18
CA GLY A 123 -0.44 10.50 7.87
C GLY A 123 -1.50 10.41 6.78
N GLY A 124 -2.18 11.49 6.44
CA GLY A 124 -3.21 11.49 5.41
C GLY A 124 -4.29 10.44 5.70
N ALA A 125 -4.54 9.52 4.77
CA ALA A 125 -5.52 8.44 4.97
C ALA A 125 -5.13 7.40 6.05
N CYS A 126 -3.91 7.45 6.55
CA CYS A 126 -3.39 6.61 7.64
C CYS A 126 -3.24 7.37 8.96
N ASP A 127 -3.79 8.58 9.06
CA ASP A 127 -3.80 9.32 10.33
C ASP A 127 -4.65 8.62 11.39
N GLY A 128 -4.46 9.04 12.63
CA GLY A 128 -5.22 8.53 13.76
C GLY A 128 -5.07 9.43 14.97
N ILE A 129 -6.04 9.38 15.85
CA ILE A 129 -6.05 10.15 17.10
C ILE A 129 -5.95 9.17 18.27
N ASN A 130 -5.01 9.46 19.16
CA ASN A 130 -4.91 8.85 20.46
C ASN A 130 -5.33 9.89 21.51
N ASP A 131 -6.60 9.93 21.84
CA ASP A 131 -7.15 10.80 22.86
C ASP A 131 -7.58 9.98 24.07
N PRO A 132 -6.92 10.09 25.23
CA PRO A 132 -7.26 9.33 26.43
C PRO A 132 -8.70 9.52 26.89
N THR A 133 -9.35 10.62 26.51
CA THR A 133 -10.73 10.93 26.90
C THR A 133 -11.76 10.45 25.89
N ARG A 134 -11.40 10.36 24.62
CA ARG A 134 -12.25 9.96 23.49
C ARG A 134 -11.96 8.58 22.97
N GLY A 135 -10.80 8.03 23.29
CA GLY A 135 -10.30 6.75 22.78
C GLY A 135 -9.47 6.91 21.50
N TYR A 136 -9.25 5.80 20.83
CA TYR A 136 -8.48 5.77 19.61
C TYR A 136 -9.40 5.91 18.40
N VAL A 137 -9.07 6.82 17.50
CA VAL A 137 -9.82 7.02 16.25
C VAL A 137 -8.89 6.79 15.08
N MET A 138 -9.37 6.03 14.10
CA MET A 138 -8.68 5.78 12.84
C MET A 138 -9.70 5.85 11.70
N ARG A 139 -9.25 6.19 10.50
CA ARG A 139 -10.14 6.31 9.32
C ARG A 139 -10.67 4.98 8.79
N GLY A 140 -10.22 3.89 9.29
CA GLY A 140 -10.63 2.53 8.90
C GLY A 140 -9.48 1.55 8.96
N GLY A 141 -9.77 0.26 8.81
CA GLY A 141 -8.76 -0.79 8.71
C GLY A 141 -7.90 -0.59 7.46
N ARG A 142 -6.62 -0.79 7.59
CA ARG A 142 -5.65 -0.76 6.50
C ARG A 142 -4.86 -2.04 6.57
N GLU A 143 -5.40 -3.07 5.94
CA GLU A 143 -4.74 -4.36 5.87
C GLU A 143 -3.50 -4.25 4.98
N MET A 144 -2.54 -5.11 5.28
CA MET A 144 -1.27 -5.17 4.60
C MET A 144 -1.04 -6.57 4.04
N GLU A 145 -0.03 -6.71 3.20
CA GLU A 145 0.34 -8.00 2.66
C GLU A 145 1.85 -8.07 2.39
N ASN A 146 2.35 -9.28 2.13
CA ASN A 146 3.79 -9.50 2.05
C ASN A 146 4.46 -8.90 0.81
N HIS A 147 3.70 -8.46 -0.20
CA HIS A 147 4.21 -7.95 -1.47
C HIS A 147 4.10 -6.42 -1.62
N PHE A 148 3.99 -5.70 -0.52
CA PHE A 148 4.21 -4.26 -0.50
C PHE A 148 5.71 -3.95 -0.48
N GLU A 149 6.42 -4.41 -1.51
CA GLU A 149 7.89 -4.47 -1.53
C GLU A 149 8.55 -3.11 -1.33
N CYS A 150 8.04 -2.06 -1.96
CA CYS A 150 8.57 -0.70 -1.77
C CYS A 150 8.39 -0.22 -0.32
N LEU A 151 7.25 -0.54 0.29
CA LEU A 151 6.96 -0.21 1.67
C LEU A 151 7.89 -0.96 2.62
N TRP A 152 8.07 -2.26 2.40
CA TRP A 152 8.95 -3.07 3.24
C TRP A 152 10.43 -2.74 3.05
N ASP A 153 10.84 -2.36 1.83
CA ASP A 153 12.17 -1.82 1.61
C ASP A 153 12.43 -0.56 2.44
N LEU A 154 11.44 0.33 2.50
CA LEU A 154 11.52 1.53 3.33
C LEU A 154 11.54 1.19 4.81
N PHE A 155 10.58 0.43 5.30
CA PHE A 155 10.44 0.11 6.72
C PHE A 155 11.56 -0.75 7.29
N ARG A 156 12.35 -1.39 6.47
CA ARG A 156 13.62 -2.01 6.87
C ARG A 156 14.61 -0.98 7.45
N SER A 157 14.50 0.28 7.03
CA SER A 157 15.40 1.37 7.44
C SER A 157 14.82 2.23 8.56
N ILE A 158 13.50 2.17 8.78
CA ILE A 158 12.83 2.97 9.80
C ILE A 158 12.90 2.26 11.14
N PRO A 159 13.54 2.88 12.17
CA PRO A 159 13.59 2.29 13.51
C PRO A 159 12.21 2.15 14.14
N SER A 160 11.99 1.06 14.86
CA SER A 160 10.84 0.93 15.74
C SER A 160 10.90 1.97 16.87
N ILE A 161 9.75 2.54 17.22
CA ILE A 161 9.62 3.42 18.40
C ILE A 161 9.62 2.58 19.70
N GLU A 162 9.00 1.39 19.65
CA GLU A 162 8.81 0.58 20.86
C GLU A 162 10.00 -0.31 21.19
N THR A 163 10.59 -0.90 20.17
CA THR A 163 11.63 -1.91 20.36
C THR A 163 12.97 -1.39 19.88
N PRO A 164 13.86 -0.98 20.80
CA PRO A 164 15.17 -0.46 20.43
C PRO A 164 16.00 -1.47 19.63
N GLY A 165 16.64 -1.00 18.57
CA GLY A 165 17.57 -1.78 17.76
C GLY A 165 16.92 -2.69 16.72
N VAL A 166 15.60 -2.62 16.52
CA VAL A 166 14.87 -3.30 15.43
C VAL A 166 14.18 -2.29 14.53
N SER A 167 13.86 -2.71 13.32
CA SER A 167 13.10 -1.90 12.38
C SER A 167 11.60 -2.16 12.51
N VAL A 168 10.80 -1.26 11.94
CA VAL A 168 9.34 -1.46 11.79
C VAL A 168 9.04 -2.74 11.01
N LEU A 169 9.85 -3.06 9.98
CA LEU A 169 9.71 -4.32 9.24
C LEU A 169 9.95 -5.55 10.13
N ASP A 170 10.94 -5.49 11.03
CA ASP A 170 11.20 -6.60 11.95
C ASP A 170 10.01 -6.86 12.88
N GLU A 171 9.43 -5.80 13.45
CA GLU A 171 8.23 -5.92 14.29
C GLU A 171 7.05 -6.52 13.53
N TYR A 172 6.76 -6.01 12.35
CA TYR A 172 5.70 -6.51 11.49
C TYR A 172 5.89 -7.99 11.16
N TYR A 173 7.08 -8.38 10.77
CA TYR A 173 7.38 -9.75 10.40
C TYR A 173 7.19 -10.72 11.57
N TRP A 174 7.78 -10.39 12.72
CA TRP A 174 7.73 -11.27 13.87
C TRP A 174 6.32 -11.39 14.43
N LEU A 175 5.57 -10.29 14.46
CA LEU A 175 4.17 -10.32 14.85
C LEU A 175 3.39 -11.31 13.97
N ASN A 176 3.41 -11.13 12.66
CA ASN A 176 2.63 -11.96 11.73
C ASN A 176 3.16 -13.39 11.58
N LYS A 177 4.36 -13.66 12.05
CA LYS A 177 4.92 -15.01 12.11
C LYS A 177 4.49 -15.77 13.36
N HIS A 178 4.42 -15.09 14.48
CA HIS A 178 4.03 -15.69 15.77
C HIS A 178 2.52 -15.73 15.94
N ASP A 179 1.83 -14.76 15.41
CA ASP A 179 0.38 -14.64 15.43
C ASP A 179 -0.15 -14.44 14.00
N PRO A 180 -0.15 -15.51 13.19
CA PRO A 180 -0.63 -15.43 11.82
C PRO A 180 -2.13 -15.14 11.79
N ASN A 181 -2.53 -14.17 10.98
CA ASN A 181 -3.94 -13.86 10.81
C ASN A 181 -4.69 -15.08 10.24
N TYR A 182 -5.76 -15.43 10.90
CA TYR A 182 -6.69 -16.46 10.46
C TYR A 182 -8.06 -16.20 11.08
N SER A 183 -9.05 -15.96 10.25
CA SER A 183 -10.43 -15.83 10.67
C SER A 183 -11.34 -16.22 9.50
N LEU A 184 -12.22 -17.19 9.70
CA LEU A 184 -13.20 -17.49 8.66
C LEU A 184 -14.10 -16.27 8.43
N CYS A 185 -14.11 -15.81 7.19
CA CYS A 185 -15.02 -14.76 6.78
C CYS A 185 -16.45 -15.25 6.88
N ARG A 186 -17.26 -14.56 7.67
CA ARG A 186 -18.71 -14.72 7.60
C ARG A 186 -19.22 -13.75 6.55
N ALA A 187 -19.53 -14.28 5.38
CA ALA A 187 -20.23 -13.52 4.36
C ALA A 187 -21.73 -13.57 4.61
N THR A 188 -22.40 -12.47 4.39
CA THR A 188 -23.87 -12.38 4.56
C THR A 188 -24.54 -12.00 3.25
N VAL A 189 -25.74 -12.52 3.06
CA VAL A 189 -26.65 -12.17 1.97
C VAL A 189 -27.98 -11.68 2.55
N ASN A 190 -28.88 -11.18 1.73
CA ASN A 190 -30.25 -10.84 2.13
C ASN A 190 -30.36 -10.03 3.44
N ARG A 191 -29.45 -9.05 3.66
CA ARG A 191 -29.43 -8.18 4.84
C ARG A 191 -29.12 -8.89 6.16
N GLY A 192 -28.22 -9.86 6.14
CA GLY A 192 -27.67 -10.46 7.37
C GLY A 192 -27.86 -11.96 7.51
N GLU A 193 -28.45 -12.63 6.53
CA GLU A 193 -28.47 -14.08 6.47
C GLU A 193 -27.08 -14.63 6.17
N ASP A 194 -26.72 -15.74 6.80
CA ASP A 194 -25.44 -16.42 6.51
C ASP A 194 -25.43 -16.94 5.07
N ALA A 195 -24.41 -16.60 4.32
CA ALA A 195 -24.25 -17.06 2.93
C ALA A 195 -23.76 -18.51 2.82
N HIS A 196 -23.40 -19.15 3.95
CA HIS A 196 -22.93 -20.53 4.03
C HIS A 196 -21.80 -20.87 3.03
N THR A 197 -20.86 -19.96 2.88
CA THR A 197 -19.75 -20.10 1.90
C THR A 197 -18.78 -21.23 2.27
N ASP A 198 -18.69 -21.59 3.55
CA ASP A 198 -17.81 -22.64 4.08
C ASP A 198 -16.34 -22.52 3.64
N GLY A 199 -15.86 -21.29 3.43
CA GLY A 199 -14.51 -21.03 2.97
C GLY A 199 -14.25 -21.43 1.51
N LYS A 200 -15.29 -21.57 0.69
CA LYS A 200 -15.22 -21.94 -0.73
C LYS A 200 -15.56 -20.75 -1.60
N PHE A 201 -15.12 -20.80 -2.83
CA PHE A 201 -15.51 -19.79 -3.83
C PHE A 201 -16.76 -20.15 -4.62
N ASN A 202 -17.13 -21.42 -4.64
CA ASN A 202 -18.29 -21.95 -5.39
C ASN A 202 -18.37 -21.38 -6.83
N LEU A 203 -17.21 -21.15 -7.43
CA LEU A 203 -17.06 -20.63 -8.77
C LEU A 203 -17.07 -21.79 -9.77
N SER A 204 -17.91 -21.70 -10.80
CA SER A 204 -18.00 -22.70 -11.85
C SER A 204 -16.72 -22.79 -12.68
N GLN A 205 -16.56 -23.87 -13.42
CA GLN A 205 -15.45 -23.98 -14.37
C GLN A 205 -15.50 -22.87 -15.44
N LYS A 206 -16.69 -22.48 -15.86
CA LYS A 206 -16.89 -21.39 -16.81
C LYS A 206 -16.47 -20.06 -16.20
N GLY A 207 -16.89 -19.75 -14.97
CA GLY A 207 -16.47 -18.54 -14.26
C GLY A 207 -14.95 -18.49 -14.04
N CYS A 208 -14.31 -19.62 -13.74
CA CYS A 208 -12.84 -19.67 -13.69
C CYS A 208 -12.20 -19.32 -15.04
N MET A 209 -12.77 -19.78 -16.15
CA MET A 209 -12.29 -19.46 -17.50
C MET A 209 -12.48 -17.98 -17.84
N GLU A 210 -13.57 -17.39 -17.40
CA GLU A 210 -13.83 -15.95 -17.59
C GLU A 210 -12.85 -15.07 -16.81
N ILE A 211 -12.54 -15.43 -15.58
CA ILE A 211 -11.48 -14.74 -14.82
C ILE A 211 -10.13 -14.87 -15.52
N MET A 212 -9.80 -16.05 -16.04
CA MET A 212 -8.59 -16.22 -16.84
C MET A 212 -8.62 -15.39 -18.12
N LYS A 213 -9.76 -15.33 -18.80
CA LYS A 213 -9.94 -14.48 -19.98
C LYS A 213 -9.70 -13.02 -19.64
N LEU A 214 -10.28 -12.51 -18.55
CA LEU A 214 -10.04 -11.14 -18.09
C LEU A 214 -8.54 -10.89 -17.84
N PHE A 215 -7.86 -11.80 -17.16
CA PHE A 215 -6.45 -11.68 -16.85
C PHE A 215 -5.56 -11.52 -18.10
N PHE A 216 -5.90 -12.19 -19.20
CA PHE A 216 -5.14 -12.17 -20.45
C PHE A 216 -5.67 -11.19 -21.50
N THR A 217 -6.84 -10.60 -21.30
CA THR A 217 -7.40 -9.59 -22.22
C THR A 217 -6.48 -8.36 -22.22
N LYS A 218 -6.28 -7.73 -23.37
CA LYS A 218 -5.48 -6.51 -23.45
C LYS A 218 -6.19 -5.36 -22.74
N ASP A 219 -5.40 -4.44 -22.20
CA ASP A 219 -5.95 -3.31 -21.45
C ASP A 219 -6.83 -2.42 -22.34
N GLU A 220 -6.41 -2.22 -23.60
CA GLU A 220 -7.15 -1.42 -24.58
C GLU A 220 -8.55 -1.99 -24.89
N ASP A 221 -8.70 -3.32 -24.80
CA ASP A 221 -9.98 -4.00 -25.04
C ASP A 221 -10.97 -3.87 -23.85
N LEU A 222 -10.51 -3.27 -22.75
CA LEU A 222 -11.27 -3.13 -21.49
C LEU A 222 -11.59 -1.68 -21.11
N TYR A 223 -11.09 -0.69 -21.85
CA TYR A 223 -11.24 0.72 -21.46
C TYR A 223 -12.71 1.16 -21.28
N ASP A 224 -13.59 0.65 -22.12
CA ASP A 224 -15.00 1.01 -22.11
C ASP A 224 -15.92 -0.10 -21.54
N LYS A 225 -15.32 -1.09 -20.83
CA LYS A 225 -16.08 -2.21 -20.29
C LYS A 225 -16.25 -2.12 -18.79
N THR A 226 -17.47 -2.38 -18.35
CA THR A 226 -17.76 -2.66 -16.95
C THR A 226 -17.51 -4.14 -16.64
N ILE A 227 -17.51 -4.48 -15.37
CA ILE A 227 -17.41 -5.87 -14.91
C ILE A 227 -18.61 -6.67 -15.41
N GLU A 228 -19.82 -6.10 -15.36
CA GLU A 228 -21.04 -6.75 -15.84
C GLU A 228 -21.10 -6.92 -17.37
N ASP A 229 -20.37 -6.10 -18.14
CA ASP A 229 -20.22 -6.30 -19.59
C ASP A 229 -19.26 -7.45 -19.94
N PHE A 230 -18.47 -7.88 -19.00
CA PHE A 230 -17.41 -8.84 -19.24
C PHE A 230 -17.74 -10.25 -18.74
N PHE A 231 -18.43 -10.38 -17.61
CA PHE A 231 -18.76 -11.63 -16.96
C PHE A 231 -20.20 -12.04 -17.15
N ASP A 232 -20.43 -13.33 -17.24
CA ASP A 232 -21.77 -13.90 -17.20
C ASP A 232 -22.34 -13.90 -15.77
N GLU A 233 -23.67 -13.95 -15.66
CA GLU A 233 -24.42 -13.85 -14.40
C GLU A 233 -23.95 -14.86 -13.35
N GLU A 234 -23.56 -16.07 -13.74
CA GLU A 234 -23.11 -17.12 -12.80
C GLU A 234 -21.86 -16.75 -12.00
N VAL A 235 -21.04 -15.79 -12.49
CA VAL A 235 -19.89 -15.29 -11.73
C VAL A 235 -20.37 -14.44 -10.56
N PHE A 236 -21.42 -13.66 -10.77
CA PHE A 236 -21.99 -12.77 -9.75
C PHE A 236 -22.76 -13.54 -8.66
N ASP A 237 -23.24 -14.73 -8.95
CA ASP A 237 -23.89 -15.64 -8.01
C ASP A 237 -22.90 -16.49 -7.22
N SER A 238 -21.61 -16.40 -7.51
CA SER A 238 -20.59 -17.17 -6.83
C SER A 238 -20.14 -16.54 -5.51
N ASP A 239 -19.68 -17.37 -4.56
CA ASP A 239 -19.03 -16.89 -3.34
C ASP A 239 -17.71 -16.17 -3.62
N PHE A 240 -17.06 -16.48 -4.75
CA PHE A 240 -15.89 -15.70 -5.20
C PHE A 240 -16.24 -14.22 -5.36
N TRP A 241 -17.33 -13.91 -6.07
CA TRP A 241 -17.76 -12.53 -6.28
C TRP A 241 -18.14 -11.86 -4.96
N LEU A 242 -18.82 -12.59 -4.08
CA LEU A 242 -19.20 -12.09 -2.76
C LEU A 242 -17.96 -11.70 -1.93
N TYR A 243 -16.93 -12.53 -1.87
CA TYR A 243 -15.67 -12.19 -1.22
C TYR A 243 -14.94 -11.04 -1.92
N TRP A 244 -14.84 -11.10 -3.25
CA TRP A 244 -14.11 -10.14 -4.04
C TRP A 244 -14.70 -8.73 -3.92
N ARG A 245 -16.00 -8.59 -4.14
CA ARG A 245 -16.68 -7.30 -4.03
C ARG A 245 -16.62 -6.71 -2.63
N THR A 246 -16.74 -7.54 -1.60
CA THR A 246 -16.70 -7.12 -0.20
C THR A 246 -15.29 -6.67 0.21
N MET A 247 -14.26 -7.44 -0.17
CA MET A 247 -12.87 -7.18 0.20
C MET A 247 -12.33 -5.93 -0.48
N PHE A 248 -12.61 -5.76 -1.77
CA PHE A 248 -12.05 -4.70 -2.59
C PHE A 248 -13.04 -3.59 -2.98
N ALA A 249 -14.24 -3.61 -2.39
CA ALA A 249 -15.31 -2.63 -2.65
C ALA A 249 -15.68 -2.49 -4.13
N PHE A 250 -15.72 -3.60 -4.87
CA PHE A 250 -16.19 -3.61 -6.25
C PHE A 250 -17.71 -3.70 -6.34
N GLU A 251 -18.26 -3.08 -7.38
CA GLU A 251 -19.64 -3.23 -7.85
C GLU A 251 -19.64 -3.67 -9.32
N ASN A 252 -20.74 -4.25 -9.78
CA ASN A 252 -20.84 -4.81 -11.14
C ASN A 252 -20.56 -3.78 -12.24
N TRP A 253 -20.92 -2.52 -12.00
CA TRP A 253 -20.74 -1.41 -12.93
C TRP A 253 -19.35 -0.77 -12.89
N HIS A 254 -18.46 -1.22 -12.02
CA HIS A 254 -17.07 -0.75 -12.00
C HIS A 254 -16.29 -1.24 -13.23
N SER A 255 -15.14 -0.62 -13.47
CA SER A 255 -14.28 -0.94 -14.62
C SER A 255 -13.75 -2.37 -14.59
N ALA A 256 -13.94 -3.10 -15.69
CA ALA A 256 -13.33 -4.41 -15.87
C ALA A 256 -11.80 -4.35 -15.92
N LEU A 257 -11.23 -3.26 -16.44
CA LEU A 257 -9.78 -3.04 -16.40
C LEU A 257 -9.26 -2.92 -14.97
N GLU A 258 -9.93 -2.16 -14.13
CA GLU A 258 -9.54 -2.03 -12.73
C GLU A 258 -9.58 -3.37 -12.01
N MET A 259 -10.66 -4.14 -12.18
CA MET A 259 -10.74 -5.49 -11.64
C MET A 259 -9.59 -6.39 -12.13
N LYS A 260 -9.25 -6.31 -13.42
CA LYS A 260 -8.10 -7.04 -13.98
C LYS A 260 -6.79 -6.68 -13.26
N LEU A 261 -6.54 -5.39 -13.06
CA LEU A 261 -5.32 -4.91 -12.40
C LEU A 261 -5.25 -5.38 -10.94
N TYR A 262 -6.39 -5.40 -10.24
CA TYR A 262 -6.49 -5.96 -8.90
C TYR A 262 -6.23 -7.46 -8.87
N ILE A 263 -6.82 -8.23 -9.80
CA ILE A 263 -6.55 -9.68 -9.92
C ILE A 263 -5.07 -9.92 -10.19
N GLN A 264 -4.45 -9.16 -11.08
CA GLN A 264 -3.02 -9.28 -11.37
C GLN A 264 -2.16 -8.96 -10.16
N ARG A 265 -2.56 -7.98 -9.37
CA ARG A 265 -1.85 -7.55 -8.15
C ARG A 265 -1.97 -8.58 -7.04
N PHE A 266 -3.15 -9.16 -6.84
CA PHE A 266 -3.46 -10.02 -5.70
C PHE A 266 -3.56 -11.50 -6.03
N ILE A 267 -3.20 -11.93 -7.24
CA ILE A 267 -3.40 -13.32 -7.68
C ILE A 267 -2.81 -14.39 -6.76
N HIS A 268 -1.69 -14.09 -6.13
CA HIS A 268 -1.02 -15.01 -5.21
C HIS A 268 -1.68 -15.08 -3.83
N HIS A 269 -2.63 -14.19 -3.54
CA HIS A 269 -3.37 -14.12 -2.29
C HIS A 269 -4.83 -14.51 -2.40
N ILE A 270 -5.36 -14.70 -3.59
CA ILE A 270 -6.79 -15.03 -3.82
C ILE A 270 -7.24 -16.20 -2.95
N GLY A 271 -6.41 -17.25 -2.84
CA GLY A 271 -6.74 -18.41 -2.02
C GLY A 271 -6.88 -18.17 -0.52
N GLY A 272 -6.44 -17.02 -0.01
CA GLY A 272 -6.54 -16.62 1.40
C GLY A 272 -7.67 -15.62 1.69
N LEU A 273 -8.51 -15.29 0.70
CA LEU A 273 -9.64 -14.38 0.92
C LEU A 273 -10.69 -14.95 1.89
N PRO A 274 -11.05 -16.25 1.84
CA PRO A 274 -12.09 -16.79 2.72
C PRO A 274 -11.71 -16.87 4.21
N ASP A 275 -10.41 -16.85 4.53
CA ASP A 275 -9.91 -17.02 5.90
C ASP A 275 -9.01 -15.87 6.37
N PHE A 276 -8.92 -14.78 5.61
CA PHE A 276 -8.04 -13.63 5.83
C PHE A 276 -6.54 -13.96 5.96
N SER A 277 -6.11 -15.16 5.68
CA SER A 277 -4.69 -15.54 5.81
C SER A 277 -3.78 -14.77 4.87
N ALA A 278 -4.34 -14.22 3.79
CA ALA A 278 -3.64 -13.32 2.87
C ALA A 278 -3.29 -11.96 3.50
N LEU A 279 -4.11 -11.51 4.45
CA LEU A 279 -3.99 -10.19 5.06
C LEU A 279 -3.06 -10.25 6.28
N LYS A 280 -2.37 -9.14 6.50
CA LYS A 280 -1.45 -8.94 7.61
C LYS A 280 -1.78 -7.65 8.32
N PHE A 281 -1.49 -7.61 9.59
CA PHE A 281 -1.76 -6.46 10.44
C PHE A 281 -0.49 -5.98 11.13
N THR A 282 -0.50 -4.70 11.48
CA THR A 282 0.46 -4.09 12.40
C THR A 282 -0.01 -4.31 13.85
N LYS A 283 0.90 -4.12 14.80
CA LYS A 283 0.60 -4.30 16.24
C LYS A 283 -0.49 -3.34 16.73
N TYR A 284 -0.41 -2.10 16.28
CA TYR A 284 -1.41 -1.06 16.53
C TYR A 284 -2.03 -0.61 15.20
N ASN A 285 -2.79 0.46 15.22
CA ASN A 285 -3.27 1.10 13.98
C ASN A 285 -2.08 1.63 13.14
N GLN A 286 -2.33 1.96 11.88
CA GLN A 286 -1.28 2.37 10.95
C GLN A 286 -0.63 3.69 11.34
N TYR A 287 -1.35 4.58 12.02
CA TYR A 287 -0.76 5.81 12.50
C TYR A 287 0.37 5.54 13.49
N GLU A 288 0.08 4.75 14.54
CA GLU A 288 1.04 4.41 15.59
C GLU A 288 2.19 3.53 15.07
N SER A 289 1.85 2.57 14.20
CA SER A 289 2.82 1.55 13.77
C SER A 289 3.68 1.96 12.59
N LEU A 290 3.21 2.87 11.74
CA LEU A 290 3.88 3.23 10.48
C LEU A 290 4.17 4.73 10.39
N ILE A 291 3.16 5.59 10.61
CA ILE A 291 3.28 7.02 10.38
C ILE A 291 4.20 7.68 11.42
N LEU A 292 3.95 7.44 12.69
CA LEU A 292 4.79 8.00 13.77
C LEU A 292 6.26 7.60 13.66
N PRO A 293 6.62 6.31 13.39
CA PRO A 293 8.01 5.95 13.17
C PRO A 293 8.66 6.69 11.99
N MET A 294 7.92 6.87 10.87
CA MET A 294 8.42 7.63 9.72
C MET A 294 8.62 9.10 10.07
N GLN A 295 7.62 9.71 10.71
CA GLN A 295 7.70 11.10 11.15
C GLN A 295 8.92 11.31 12.05
N LYS A 296 9.07 10.47 13.07
CA LYS A 296 10.20 10.54 13.98
C LYS A 296 11.54 10.37 13.25
N TYR A 297 11.65 9.41 12.35
CA TYR A 297 12.85 9.22 11.53
C TYR A 297 13.22 10.47 10.73
N LEU A 298 12.21 11.13 10.15
CA LEU A 298 12.38 12.36 9.38
C LEU A 298 12.73 13.56 10.27
N GLU A 299 12.09 13.71 11.42
CA GLU A 299 12.42 14.74 12.41
C GLU A 299 13.83 14.58 12.94
N ASP A 300 14.25 13.36 13.27
CA ASP A 300 15.61 13.04 13.70
C ASP A 300 16.66 13.34 12.61
N ALA A 301 16.25 13.29 11.33
CA ALA A 301 17.08 13.69 10.20
C ALA A 301 17.08 15.21 9.94
N GLY A 302 16.24 15.98 10.63
CA GLY A 302 16.13 17.43 10.50
C GLY A 302 15.12 17.90 9.44
N VAL A 303 14.21 17.02 9.00
CA VAL A 303 13.14 17.40 8.05
C VAL A 303 12.14 18.32 8.71
N GLU A 304 11.76 19.39 8.01
CA GLU A 304 10.80 20.37 8.52
C GLU A 304 9.37 19.97 8.18
N PHE A 305 8.53 19.82 9.21
CA PHE A 305 7.08 19.65 9.07
C PHE A 305 6.39 20.99 9.29
N ARG A 306 5.72 21.52 8.25
CA ARG A 306 4.89 22.72 8.29
C ARG A 306 3.43 22.34 8.33
N PHE A 307 2.95 22.02 9.52
CA PHE A 307 1.52 21.76 9.76
C PHE A 307 0.67 23.02 9.62
N ASN A 308 -0.64 22.86 9.47
CA ASN A 308 -1.60 23.96 9.24
C ASN A 308 -1.21 24.84 8.04
N THR A 309 -0.60 24.21 7.04
CA THR A 309 -0.13 24.84 5.81
C THR A 309 -0.80 24.16 4.62
N ARG A 310 -1.92 24.72 4.17
CA ARG A 310 -2.63 24.19 3.01
C ARG A 310 -2.03 24.78 1.73
N VAL A 311 -1.52 23.93 0.87
CA VAL A 311 -1.10 24.34 -0.47
C VAL A 311 -2.33 24.50 -1.35
N ASP A 312 -2.53 25.68 -1.87
CA ASP A 312 -3.68 26.04 -2.71
C ASP A 312 -3.35 25.90 -4.19
N ASN A 313 -2.09 26.18 -4.58
CA ASN A 313 -1.67 26.12 -5.97
C ASN A 313 -0.16 25.94 -6.10
N VAL A 314 0.28 25.37 -7.24
CA VAL A 314 1.68 25.37 -7.67
C VAL A 314 1.73 26.04 -9.04
N ILE A 315 2.37 27.19 -9.11
CA ILE A 315 2.52 27.97 -10.33
C ILE A 315 3.72 27.41 -11.11
N PHE A 316 3.49 27.13 -12.40
CA PHE A 316 4.51 26.61 -13.30
C PHE A 316 4.91 27.65 -14.35
N ASP A 317 6.19 27.66 -14.66
CA ASP A 317 6.74 28.28 -15.86
C ASP A 317 6.97 27.23 -16.94
N PHE A 318 6.65 27.54 -18.18
CA PHE A 318 6.79 26.63 -19.30
C PHE A 318 7.87 27.16 -20.23
N ARG A 319 9.08 26.56 -20.17
CA ARG A 319 10.20 26.96 -20.98
C ARG A 319 10.78 25.75 -21.72
N ASN A 320 10.99 25.88 -23.02
CA ASN A 320 11.65 24.85 -23.84
C ASN A 320 11.03 23.46 -23.69
N GLY A 321 9.67 23.37 -23.56
CA GLY A 321 8.96 22.12 -23.39
C GLY A 321 9.06 21.50 -21.97
N LYS A 322 9.69 22.19 -21.03
CA LYS A 322 9.78 21.76 -19.63
C LYS A 322 8.76 22.52 -18.77
N LYS A 323 8.20 21.83 -17.79
CA LYS A 323 7.43 22.42 -16.70
C LYS A 323 8.36 22.65 -15.51
N ILE A 324 8.48 23.88 -15.07
CA ILE A 324 9.32 24.27 -13.94
C ILE A 324 8.40 24.87 -12.88
N ALA A 325 8.35 24.29 -11.70
CA ALA A 325 7.63 24.86 -10.58
C ALA A 325 8.31 26.17 -10.16
N LYS A 326 7.55 27.26 -10.07
CA LYS A 326 8.05 28.60 -9.81
C LYS A 326 7.67 29.12 -8.44
N THR A 327 6.44 28.87 -8.03
CA THR A 327 5.91 29.39 -6.76
C THR A 327 4.90 28.39 -6.20
N ILE A 328 4.95 28.15 -4.90
CA ILE A 328 3.90 27.45 -4.16
C ILE A 328 3.08 28.51 -3.43
N GLU A 329 1.78 28.56 -3.71
CA GLU A 329 0.83 29.37 -2.99
C GLU A 329 0.17 28.55 -1.90
N CYS A 330 0.14 29.05 -0.68
CA CYS A 330 -0.41 28.33 0.45
C CYS A 330 -1.18 29.28 1.41
N THR A 331 -2.13 28.69 2.13
CA THR A 331 -2.83 29.34 3.24
C THR A 331 -2.29 28.79 4.55
N VAL A 332 -1.76 29.68 5.39
CA VAL A 332 -1.23 29.37 6.72
C VAL A 332 -2.01 30.13 7.76
N LYS A 333 -2.76 29.43 8.60
CA LYS A 333 -3.63 30.07 9.63
C LYS A 333 -4.57 31.12 9.08
N GLY A 334 -5.09 30.92 7.86
CA GLY A 334 -6.00 31.83 7.18
C GLY A 334 -5.34 32.96 6.39
N GLU A 335 -4.02 33.09 6.41
CA GLU A 335 -3.25 34.05 5.64
C GLU A 335 -2.66 33.40 4.39
N THR A 336 -2.81 34.06 3.24
CA THR A 336 -2.16 33.62 1.99
C THR A 336 -0.67 33.94 2.06
N LYS A 337 0.16 32.93 1.75
CA LYS A 337 1.62 33.00 1.67
C LYS A 337 2.10 32.38 0.39
N SER A 338 3.28 32.77 -0.08
CA SER A 338 3.93 32.16 -1.22
C SER A 338 5.37 31.74 -0.88
N ILE A 339 5.79 30.65 -1.50
CA ILE A 339 7.17 30.16 -1.44
C ILE A 339 7.70 30.24 -2.86
N ASP A 340 8.67 31.11 -3.09
CA ASP A 340 9.34 31.23 -4.38
C ASP A 340 10.38 30.10 -4.51
N LEU A 341 10.37 29.47 -5.69
CA LEU A 341 11.20 28.32 -6.00
C LEU A 341 12.26 28.71 -7.02
N THR A 342 13.36 28.00 -6.96
CA THR A 342 14.45 28.03 -7.95
C THR A 342 14.37 26.83 -8.89
N GLU A 343 15.19 26.80 -9.93
CA GLU A 343 15.31 25.64 -10.84
C GLU A 343 15.94 24.42 -10.16
N ASN A 344 16.54 24.60 -8.99
CA ASN A 344 17.12 23.52 -8.20
C ASN A 344 16.13 22.87 -7.23
N ASP A 345 14.96 23.49 -7.02
CA ASP A 345 13.99 22.97 -6.08
C ASP A 345 13.14 21.85 -6.69
N LEU A 346 12.82 20.87 -5.86
CA LEU A 346 11.96 19.74 -6.21
C LEU A 346 10.59 19.93 -5.55
N VAL A 347 9.52 19.68 -6.31
CA VAL A 347 8.15 19.73 -5.77
C VAL A 347 7.49 18.38 -6.01
N PHE A 348 7.00 17.77 -4.90
CA PHE A 348 6.25 16.52 -4.90
C PHE A 348 4.82 16.83 -4.51
N VAL A 349 3.87 16.58 -5.41
CA VAL A 349 2.44 16.77 -5.15
C VAL A 349 1.82 15.40 -4.89
N THR A 350 1.37 15.16 -3.67
CA THR A 350 0.87 13.85 -3.23
C THR A 350 -0.58 13.88 -2.75
N ASN A 351 -1.24 15.02 -2.84
CA ASN A 351 -2.68 15.17 -2.55
C ASN A 351 -3.53 14.59 -3.70
N GLY A 352 -4.85 14.57 -3.51
CA GLY A 352 -5.80 14.05 -4.51
C GLY A 352 -6.10 12.55 -4.35
N SER A 353 -5.91 12.00 -3.16
CA SER A 353 -6.37 10.64 -2.86
C SER A 353 -7.91 10.59 -2.79
N CYS A 354 -8.47 9.38 -2.92
CA CYS A 354 -9.93 9.16 -2.78
C CYS A 354 -10.48 9.57 -1.41
N THR A 355 -9.63 9.81 -0.42
CA THR A 355 -10.00 10.25 0.93
C THR A 355 -9.87 11.77 1.15
N GLU A 356 -9.36 12.50 0.18
CA GLU A 356 -9.13 13.95 0.32
C GLU A 356 -10.43 14.74 0.60
N GLY A 357 -11.52 14.34 -0.06
CA GLY A 357 -12.84 14.93 0.15
C GLY A 357 -13.61 14.39 1.36
N THR A 358 -12.97 13.63 2.26
CA THR A 358 -13.63 13.05 3.43
C THR A 358 -14.05 14.16 4.41
N ILE A 359 -15.33 14.17 4.76
CA ILE A 359 -15.89 15.06 5.78
C ILE A 359 -16.14 14.22 7.04
N TYR A 360 -15.65 14.69 8.16
CA TYR A 360 -15.83 14.02 9.44
C TYR A 360 -17.16 14.39 10.08
N GLY A 361 -17.85 13.38 10.59
CA GLY A 361 -18.88 13.56 11.58
C GLY A 361 -18.31 13.46 13.00
N ASP A 362 -19.19 13.62 13.97
CA ASP A 362 -18.93 13.32 15.38
C ASP A 362 -20.01 12.38 15.93
N HIS A 363 -19.98 12.09 17.23
CA HIS A 363 -20.95 11.20 17.84
C HIS A 363 -22.41 11.70 17.82
N THR A 364 -22.62 12.96 17.57
CA THR A 364 -23.95 13.61 17.61
C THR A 364 -24.35 14.22 16.27
N HIS A 365 -23.40 14.38 15.34
CA HIS A 365 -23.62 14.99 14.04
C HIS A 365 -23.06 14.08 12.95
N ALA A 366 -23.94 13.58 12.09
CA ALA A 366 -23.52 12.97 10.86
C ALA A 366 -22.84 14.02 9.95
N PRO A 367 -21.79 13.62 9.19
CA PRO A 367 -21.24 14.52 8.19
C PRO A 367 -22.35 14.89 7.20
N CYS A 368 -22.46 16.16 6.88
CA CYS A 368 -23.40 16.57 5.86
C CYS A 368 -23.02 15.87 4.55
N LEU A 369 -23.93 15.12 3.98
CA LEU A 369 -23.80 14.56 2.64
C LEU A 369 -23.87 15.72 1.62
N LEU A 370 -22.86 16.55 1.62
CA LEU A 370 -22.58 17.30 0.41
C LEU A 370 -22.16 16.27 -0.63
N TYR A 371 -22.77 16.35 -1.78
CA TYR A 371 -22.39 15.56 -2.96
C TYR A 371 -20.89 15.70 -3.20
N THR A 372 -20.12 14.80 -2.64
CA THR A 372 -18.67 14.94 -2.57
C THR A 372 -17.96 14.19 -3.68
N SER A 373 -18.73 13.51 -4.51
CA SER A 373 -18.22 12.90 -5.73
C SER A 373 -19.31 13.02 -6.78
N PRO A 374 -19.12 13.76 -7.85
CA PRO A 374 -19.98 13.55 -9.00
C PRO A 374 -19.84 12.09 -9.41
N SER A 375 -20.99 11.41 -9.48
CA SER A 375 -21.03 10.07 -10.09
C SER A 375 -20.39 10.19 -11.47
N PRO A 376 -19.66 9.19 -11.96
CA PRO A 376 -19.18 9.16 -13.35
C PRO A 376 -20.33 9.33 -14.39
N ARG A 377 -21.59 9.23 -13.95
CA ARG A 377 -22.78 9.51 -14.78
C ARG A 377 -23.15 10.99 -14.83
N ASP A 378 -22.55 11.84 -13.99
CA ASP A 378 -22.84 13.26 -13.87
C ASP A 378 -21.75 14.15 -14.51
N SER A 379 -20.75 13.53 -15.16
CA SER A 379 -19.66 14.22 -15.89
C SER A 379 -19.81 14.06 -17.39
#